data_2b10646b4770e99130ed9a8e84e686e7
#
_entry.id   2b10646b4770e99130ed9a8e84e686e7
#
_cell.length_a   1.000
_cell.length_b   1.000
_cell.length_c   1.000
_cell.angle_alpha   90.00
_cell.angle_beta   90.00
_cell.angle_gamma   90.00
#
_symmetry.space_group_name_H-M   'P 1'
#
loop_
_entity.id
_entity.type
_entity.pdbx_description
1 polymer ?
#
loop_
_entity_poly.entity_id
_entity_poly.type
_entity_poly.pdbx_seq_one_letter_code
_entity_poly.pdbx_strand_id
1 'polypeptide(L)'
;AVPQRTALTLPDPRGVEATIETAKWAEAEGYDDLWFADSSGVDALTTAAAVALNTQRCRIGTAIIPVFSRTPAVLASTAHVLHKLSEGRFILGLGSSSQTMMENWHGLHFEKPLTRVKETVQLIQSMLRGEKSDFSGVTVKSRGYRQLPLEDSAQPVYMAALRGKMLEAAAEFSDGVILNLFPKDALPKMMQHIKVGAERAGKRLEDIEIVCRHQVVVTDDVASSRDMIRAGFAPYYATPVYNAFLSWAGYEE
;
A
#
# COMPACT_ATOMS: atom_id res chain seq x y z
N ALA A 1 -0.07 -2.94 21.98
CA ALA A 1 0.85 -2.33 21.00
C ALA A 1 1.04 -3.29 19.83
N VAL A 2 1.04 -2.79 18.60
CA VAL A 2 1.31 -3.59 17.40
C VAL A 2 2.76 -4.10 17.48
N PRO A 3 3.01 -5.41 17.27
CA PRO A 3 4.36 -5.94 17.31
C PRO A 3 5.22 -5.37 16.19
N GLN A 4 6.51 -5.15 16.46
CA GLN A 4 7.45 -4.80 15.40
C GLN A 4 7.66 -5.99 14.48
N ARG A 5 7.57 -5.77 13.17
CA ARG A 5 7.67 -6.78 12.13
C ARG A 5 8.73 -6.41 11.11
N THR A 6 9.38 -7.42 10.57
CA THR A 6 10.34 -7.28 9.48
C THR A 6 9.71 -7.69 8.15
N ALA A 7 9.99 -6.94 7.10
CA ALA A 7 9.33 -7.13 5.81
C ALA A 7 10.29 -6.99 4.64
N LEU A 8 9.96 -7.67 3.55
CA LEU A 8 10.67 -7.56 2.27
C LEU A 8 9.76 -7.01 1.18
N THR A 9 10.29 -6.12 0.33
CA THR A 9 9.57 -5.62 -0.85
C THR A 9 9.75 -6.56 -2.04
N LEU A 10 8.65 -6.89 -2.69
CA LEU A 10 8.55 -7.68 -3.91
C LEU A 10 7.79 -6.88 -5.00
N PRO A 11 7.80 -7.26 -6.29
CA PRO A 11 8.41 -8.47 -6.84
C PRO A 11 9.93 -8.36 -7.01
N ASP A 12 10.58 -9.50 -7.19
CA ASP A 12 11.98 -9.57 -7.61
C ASP A 12 12.09 -9.11 -9.09
N PRO A 13 13.02 -8.22 -9.43
CA PRO A 13 13.14 -7.70 -10.79
C PRO A 13 13.54 -8.77 -11.84
N ARG A 14 14.00 -9.94 -11.41
CA ARG A 14 14.34 -11.07 -12.29
C ARG A 14 13.12 -11.87 -12.80
N GLY A 15 11.91 -11.62 -12.27
CA GLY A 15 10.68 -12.22 -12.75
C GLY A 15 9.89 -13.00 -11.69
N VAL A 16 8.87 -13.73 -12.15
CA VAL A 16 7.90 -14.40 -11.26
C VAL A 16 8.54 -15.55 -10.49
N GLU A 17 9.34 -16.38 -11.14
CA GLU A 17 10.02 -17.53 -10.53
C GLU A 17 10.98 -17.06 -9.44
N ALA A 18 11.80 -16.05 -9.74
CA ALA A 18 12.70 -15.43 -8.77
C ALA A 18 11.95 -14.79 -7.60
N THR A 19 10.78 -14.21 -7.86
CA THR A 19 9.92 -13.66 -6.80
C THR A 19 9.42 -14.75 -5.85
N ILE A 20 9.01 -15.91 -6.37
CA ILE A 20 8.59 -17.05 -5.55
C ILE A 20 9.77 -17.59 -4.72
N GLU A 21 10.94 -17.74 -5.34
CA GLU A 21 12.16 -18.19 -4.65
C GLU A 21 12.57 -17.21 -3.54
N THR A 22 12.56 -15.92 -3.84
CA THR A 22 12.87 -14.86 -2.86
C THR A 22 11.87 -14.85 -1.71
N ALA A 23 10.58 -15.07 -1.99
CA ALA A 23 9.54 -15.16 -0.95
C ALA A 23 9.76 -16.36 -0.02
N LYS A 24 10.06 -17.53 -0.57
CA LYS A 24 10.39 -18.74 0.22
C LYS A 24 11.65 -18.53 1.07
N TRP A 25 12.68 -17.94 0.48
CA TRP A 25 13.89 -17.59 1.21
C TRP A 25 13.61 -16.64 2.37
N ALA A 26 12.89 -15.55 2.12
CA ALA A 26 12.54 -14.57 3.16
C ALA A 26 11.75 -15.23 4.32
N GLU A 27 10.80 -16.11 4.00
CA GLU A 27 10.06 -16.84 5.01
C GLU A 27 10.95 -17.77 5.85
N ALA A 28 11.92 -18.44 5.22
CA ALA A 28 12.90 -19.31 5.90
C ALA A 28 13.85 -18.50 6.78
N GLU A 29 14.24 -17.29 6.37
CA GLU A 29 15.09 -16.37 7.15
C GLU A 29 14.34 -15.62 8.25
N GLY A 30 13.04 -15.86 8.42
CA GLY A 30 12.28 -15.32 9.54
C GLY A 30 11.60 -13.98 9.28
N TYR A 31 11.54 -13.50 8.03
CA TYR A 31 10.72 -12.32 7.70
C TYR A 31 9.25 -12.56 8.04
N ASP A 32 8.58 -11.52 8.50
CA ASP A 32 7.17 -11.56 8.89
C ASP A 32 6.22 -11.26 7.74
N ASP A 33 6.60 -10.36 6.85
CA ASP A 33 5.74 -9.82 5.80
C ASP A 33 6.44 -9.72 4.45
N LEU A 34 5.66 -9.87 3.38
CA LEU A 34 6.06 -9.69 1.98
C LEU A 34 5.17 -8.63 1.34
N TRP A 35 5.74 -7.49 0.90
CA TRP A 35 4.98 -6.37 0.37
C TRP A 35 5.21 -6.17 -1.12
N PHE A 36 4.15 -6.26 -1.91
CA PHE A 36 4.18 -6.15 -3.37
C PHE A 36 3.89 -4.72 -3.84
N ALA A 37 4.79 -4.17 -4.64
CA ALA A 37 4.56 -2.91 -5.34
C ALA A 37 3.94 -3.20 -6.72
N ASP A 38 2.80 -2.57 -7.04
CA ASP A 38 2.19 -2.61 -8.36
C ASP A 38 2.75 -1.46 -9.21
N SER A 39 3.81 -1.76 -9.91
CA SER A 39 4.54 -0.81 -10.76
C SER A 39 4.67 -1.35 -12.20
N SER A 40 5.67 -0.92 -12.94
CA SER A 40 5.90 -1.43 -14.30
C SER A 40 6.31 -2.91 -14.32
N GLY A 41 5.77 -3.66 -15.24
CA GLY A 41 6.25 -4.97 -15.69
C GLY A 41 5.57 -6.18 -15.06
N VAL A 42 5.19 -6.15 -13.79
CA VAL A 42 4.61 -7.32 -13.10
C VAL A 42 3.33 -6.93 -12.38
N ASP A 43 2.24 -7.66 -12.62
CA ASP A 43 0.99 -7.50 -11.89
C ASP A 43 1.15 -8.02 -10.45
N ALA A 44 1.03 -7.10 -9.50
CA ALA A 44 1.28 -7.40 -8.09
C ALA A 44 0.28 -8.41 -7.51
N LEU A 45 -1.01 -8.31 -7.88
CA LEU A 45 -2.05 -9.20 -7.33
C LEU A 45 -1.94 -10.62 -7.86
N THR A 46 -1.65 -10.79 -9.15
CA THR A 46 -1.42 -12.12 -9.75
C THR A 46 -0.16 -12.79 -9.17
N THR A 47 0.91 -12.02 -9.00
CA THR A 47 2.15 -12.53 -8.41
C THR A 47 1.99 -12.84 -6.93
N ALA A 48 1.23 -12.02 -6.18
CA ALA A 48 0.89 -12.28 -4.78
C ALA A 48 0.10 -13.59 -4.62
N ALA A 49 -0.78 -13.95 -5.58
CA ALA A 49 -1.48 -15.23 -5.58
C ALA A 49 -0.50 -16.40 -5.70
N ALA A 50 0.48 -16.31 -6.61
CA ALA A 50 1.50 -17.34 -6.77
C ALA A 50 2.35 -17.49 -5.48
N VAL A 51 2.74 -16.39 -4.85
CA VAL A 51 3.48 -16.41 -3.59
C VAL A 51 2.62 -16.94 -2.44
N ALA A 52 1.34 -16.62 -2.37
CA ALA A 52 0.42 -17.13 -1.35
C ALA A 52 0.35 -18.67 -1.33
N LEU A 53 0.37 -19.28 -2.51
CA LEU A 53 0.37 -20.75 -2.66
C LEU A 53 1.73 -21.40 -2.36
N ASN A 54 2.79 -20.61 -2.26
CA ASN A 54 4.16 -21.10 -2.08
C ASN A 54 4.78 -20.71 -0.73
N THR A 55 4.03 -20.06 0.14
CA THR A 55 4.44 -19.65 1.51
C THR A 55 3.37 -20.04 2.52
N GLN A 56 3.74 -20.17 3.80
CA GLN A 56 2.84 -20.66 4.85
C GLN A 56 2.61 -19.67 5.99
N ARG A 57 3.59 -18.80 6.27
CA ARG A 57 3.62 -17.99 7.49
C ARG A 57 3.59 -16.49 7.24
N CYS A 58 4.38 -16.02 6.27
CA CYS A 58 4.48 -14.59 5.99
C CYS A 58 3.12 -14.00 5.59
N ARG A 59 2.79 -12.83 6.14
CA ARG A 59 1.68 -12.05 5.58
C ARG A 59 2.08 -11.52 4.21
N ILE A 60 1.11 -11.40 3.35
CA ILE A 60 1.30 -10.92 1.97
C ILE A 60 0.48 -9.64 1.82
N GLY A 61 1.15 -8.54 1.56
CA GLY A 61 0.48 -7.24 1.39
C GLY A 61 0.82 -6.57 0.06
N THR A 62 -0.03 -5.64 -0.35
CA THR A 62 0.30 -4.75 -1.46
C THR A 62 0.66 -3.36 -0.97
N ALA A 63 1.71 -2.76 -1.54
CA ALA A 63 2.20 -1.43 -1.17
C ALA A 63 2.67 -0.66 -2.42
N ILE A 64 1.77 -0.31 -3.30
CA ILE A 64 0.29 -0.31 -3.22
C ILE A 64 -0.32 -0.74 -4.56
N ILE A 65 -1.63 -1.05 -4.56
CA ILE A 65 -2.41 -1.11 -5.78
C ILE A 65 -3.03 0.27 -6.04
N PRO A 66 -2.84 0.85 -7.23
CA PRO A 66 -3.48 2.11 -7.62
C PRO A 66 -5.00 1.98 -7.72
N VAL A 67 -5.74 2.84 -7.01
CA VAL A 67 -7.23 2.83 -7.05
C VAL A 67 -7.82 3.33 -8.38
N PHE A 68 -6.99 3.85 -9.27
CA PHE A 68 -7.41 4.31 -10.59
C PHE A 68 -7.40 3.20 -11.63
N SER A 69 -6.49 2.23 -11.52
CA SER A 69 -6.28 1.19 -12.54
C SER A 69 -7.26 0.01 -12.45
N ARG A 70 -7.97 -0.13 -11.31
CA ARG A 70 -8.94 -1.21 -11.09
C ARG A 70 -10.18 -0.69 -10.40
N THR A 71 -11.35 -1.24 -10.73
CA THR A 71 -12.62 -0.86 -10.08
C THR A 71 -12.71 -1.45 -8.66
N PRO A 72 -13.46 -0.82 -7.73
CA PRO A 72 -13.63 -1.34 -6.38
C PRO A 72 -14.17 -2.77 -6.32
N ALA A 73 -15.10 -3.13 -7.20
CA ALA A 73 -15.66 -4.48 -7.26
C ALA A 73 -14.59 -5.53 -7.67
N VAL A 74 -13.74 -5.19 -8.64
CA VAL A 74 -12.61 -6.06 -9.04
C VAL A 74 -11.62 -6.19 -7.89
N LEU A 75 -11.27 -5.09 -7.21
CA LEU A 75 -10.35 -5.12 -6.08
C LEU A 75 -10.92 -5.94 -4.91
N ALA A 76 -12.19 -5.78 -4.58
CA ALA A 76 -12.85 -6.55 -3.52
C ALA A 76 -12.89 -8.04 -3.83
N SER A 77 -13.26 -8.43 -5.07
CA SER A 77 -13.30 -9.85 -5.47
C SER A 77 -11.91 -10.48 -5.51
N THR A 78 -10.90 -9.76 -6.00
CA THR A 78 -9.51 -10.23 -6.00
C THR A 78 -8.97 -10.38 -4.57
N ALA A 79 -9.21 -9.40 -3.70
CA ALA A 79 -8.80 -9.47 -2.30
C ALA A 79 -9.44 -10.65 -1.58
N HIS A 80 -10.73 -10.94 -1.85
CA HIS A 80 -11.42 -12.11 -1.33
C HIS A 80 -10.72 -13.43 -1.73
N VAL A 81 -10.37 -13.58 -3.00
CA VAL A 81 -9.66 -14.77 -3.49
C VAL A 81 -8.26 -14.87 -2.85
N LEU A 82 -7.51 -13.78 -2.81
CA LEU A 82 -6.18 -13.76 -2.19
C LEU A 82 -6.22 -14.07 -0.69
N HIS A 83 -7.24 -13.58 0.01
CA HIS A 83 -7.46 -13.93 1.42
C HIS A 83 -7.65 -15.44 1.59
N LYS A 84 -8.48 -16.08 0.76
CA LYS A 84 -8.69 -17.54 0.81
C LYS A 84 -7.43 -18.30 0.43
N LEU A 85 -6.74 -17.93 -0.66
CA LEU A 85 -5.50 -18.59 -1.10
C LEU A 85 -4.36 -18.48 -0.08
N SER A 86 -4.32 -17.39 0.67
CA SER A 86 -3.31 -17.14 1.69
C SER A 86 -3.73 -17.60 3.10
N GLU A 87 -4.89 -18.22 3.25
CA GLU A 87 -5.41 -18.63 4.56
C GLU A 87 -5.48 -17.45 5.56
N GLY A 88 -6.01 -16.31 5.10
CA GLY A 88 -6.18 -15.10 5.92
C GLY A 88 -4.95 -14.21 6.07
N ARG A 89 -3.83 -14.52 5.40
CA ARG A 89 -2.58 -13.74 5.52
C ARG A 89 -2.50 -12.51 4.59
N PHE A 90 -3.46 -12.32 3.69
CA PHE A 90 -3.42 -11.22 2.72
C PHE A 90 -3.87 -9.88 3.30
N ILE A 91 -3.19 -8.80 2.91
CA ILE A 91 -3.50 -7.40 3.26
C ILE A 91 -3.61 -6.60 1.95
N LEU A 92 -4.76 -5.96 1.73
CA LEU A 92 -4.95 -5.10 0.57
C LEU A 92 -4.48 -3.67 0.86
N GLY A 93 -3.31 -3.31 0.35
CA GLY A 93 -2.80 -1.95 0.44
C GLY A 93 -3.11 -1.14 -0.82
N LEU A 94 -3.79 -0.01 -0.64
CA LEU A 94 -4.30 0.86 -1.69
C LEU A 94 -3.67 2.25 -1.64
N GLY A 95 -3.57 2.90 -2.79
CA GLY A 95 -3.09 4.27 -2.89
C GLY A 95 -3.44 4.94 -4.21
N SER A 96 -3.10 6.20 -4.34
CA SER A 96 -3.38 6.95 -5.57
C SER A 96 -2.39 6.67 -6.71
N SER A 97 -1.17 6.21 -6.40
CA SER A 97 -0.05 6.28 -7.32
C SER A 97 0.31 7.75 -7.69
N SER A 98 0.92 7.98 -8.85
CA SER A 98 1.24 9.31 -9.35
C SER A 98 0.43 9.66 -10.60
N GLN A 99 0.22 10.95 -10.84
CA GLN A 99 -0.44 11.43 -12.05
C GLN A 99 0.28 10.91 -13.30
N THR A 100 1.61 10.99 -13.33
CA THR A 100 2.42 10.52 -14.46
C THR A 100 2.16 9.05 -14.80
N MET A 101 2.10 8.18 -13.79
CA MET A 101 1.82 6.76 -14.04
C MET A 101 0.40 6.55 -14.55
N MET A 102 -0.58 7.18 -13.91
CA MET A 102 -1.99 6.97 -14.27
C MET A 102 -2.32 7.54 -15.64
N GLU A 103 -1.85 8.74 -15.96
CA GLU A 103 -2.16 9.38 -17.26
C GLU A 103 -1.29 8.86 -18.40
N ASN A 104 0.02 8.72 -18.18
CA ASN A 104 0.93 8.36 -19.28
C ASN A 104 1.01 6.84 -19.53
N TRP A 105 0.98 6.01 -18.47
CA TRP A 105 1.11 4.56 -18.64
C TRP A 105 -0.23 3.88 -18.89
N HIS A 106 -1.28 4.36 -18.20
CA HIS A 106 -2.59 3.72 -18.23
C HIS A 106 -3.65 4.50 -19.02
N GLY A 107 -3.37 5.73 -19.46
CA GLY A 107 -4.34 6.58 -20.18
C GLY A 107 -5.55 6.97 -19.33
N LEU A 108 -5.40 7.00 -18.01
CA LEU A 108 -6.49 7.23 -17.06
C LEU A 108 -6.44 8.67 -16.55
N HIS A 109 -7.60 9.31 -16.44
CA HIS A 109 -7.70 10.64 -15.86
C HIS A 109 -7.43 10.64 -14.36
N PHE A 110 -6.48 11.46 -13.91
CA PHE A 110 -6.05 11.54 -12.52
C PHE A 110 -6.60 12.79 -11.84
N GLU A 111 -7.71 12.64 -11.14
CA GLU A 111 -8.32 13.74 -10.40
C GLU A 111 -8.75 13.33 -8.99
N LYS A 112 -8.79 14.30 -8.08
CA LYS A 112 -9.27 14.14 -6.69
C LYS A 112 -8.72 12.88 -5.99
N PRO A 113 -7.37 12.66 -5.99
CA PRO A 113 -6.79 11.39 -5.54
C PRO A 113 -7.14 11.05 -4.08
N LEU A 114 -7.19 12.03 -3.17
CA LEU A 114 -7.61 11.80 -1.79
C LEU A 114 -9.05 11.27 -1.70
N THR A 115 -9.98 11.92 -2.39
CA THR A 115 -11.39 11.51 -2.42
C THR A 115 -11.52 10.13 -3.04
N ARG A 116 -10.82 9.88 -4.15
CA ARG A 116 -10.82 8.60 -4.86
C ARG A 116 -10.36 7.45 -3.99
N VAL A 117 -9.22 7.59 -3.30
CA VAL A 117 -8.70 6.54 -2.42
C VAL A 117 -9.66 6.29 -1.26
N LYS A 118 -10.10 7.35 -0.57
CA LYS A 118 -11.05 7.26 0.54
C LYS A 118 -12.35 6.52 0.15
N GLU A 119 -13.02 6.97 -0.93
CA GLU A 119 -14.26 6.36 -1.40
C GLU A 119 -14.06 4.90 -1.81
N THR A 120 -12.94 4.58 -2.46
CA THR A 120 -12.58 3.22 -2.87
C THR A 120 -12.39 2.32 -1.65
N VAL A 121 -11.64 2.76 -0.63
CA VAL A 121 -11.41 2.00 0.60
C VAL A 121 -12.73 1.71 1.31
N GLN A 122 -13.57 2.72 1.53
CA GLN A 122 -14.87 2.56 2.20
C GLN A 122 -15.79 1.57 1.44
N LEU A 123 -15.83 1.68 0.12
CA LEU A 123 -16.65 0.81 -0.72
C LEU A 123 -16.14 -0.64 -0.72
N ILE A 124 -14.83 -0.84 -0.80
CA ILE A 124 -14.22 -2.18 -0.73
C ILE A 124 -14.48 -2.81 0.62
N GLN A 125 -14.29 -2.10 1.73
CA GLN A 125 -14.58 -2.62 3.07
C GLN A 125 -16.05 -3.07 3.21
N SER A 126 -17.00 -2.28 2.67
CA SER A 126 -18.43 -2.66 2.63
C SER A 126 -18.64 -3.95 1.80
N MET A 127 -18.03 -4.04 0.61
CA MET A 127 -18.12 -5.23 -0.24
C MET A 127 -17.54 -6.48 0.40
N LEU A 128 -16.40 -6.35 1.10
CA LEU A 128 -15.75 -7.47 1.82
C LEU A 128 -16.60 -8.00 2.98
N ARG A 129 -17.42 -7.16 3.60
CA ARG A 129 -18.43 -7.58 4.59
C ARG A 129 -19.67 -8.25 3.96
N GLY A 130 -19.73 -8.38 2.62
CA GLY A 130 -20.87 -8.97 1.90
C GLY A 130 -22.08 -8.05 1.75
N GLU A 131 -21.93 -6.76 2.03
CA GLU A 131 -22.97 -5.77 1.84
C GLU A 131 -23.24 -5.55 0.34
N LYS A 132 -24.52 -5.41 -0.04
CA LYS A 132 -24.88 -5.06 -1.40
C LYS A 132 -24.56 -3.59 -1.64
N SER A 133 -23.78 -3.29 -2.66
CA SER A 133 -23.37 -1.93 -2.94
C SER A 133 -24.54 -1.03 -3.36
N ASP A 134 -24.64 0.12 -2.73
CA ASP A 134 -25.46 1.27 -3.13
C ASP A 134 -24.69 2.54 -2.74
N PHE A 135 -23.59 2.79 -3.46
CA PHE A 135 -22.64 3.86 -3.19
C PHE A 135 -22.62 4.87 -4.34
N SER A 136 -22.82 6.14 -4.01
CA SER A 136 -22.80 7.25 -4.96
C SER A 136 -21.87 8.35 -4.46
N GLY A 137 -20.55 8.10 -4.57
CA GLY A 137 -19.52 9.07 -4.21
C GLY A 137 -19.27 10.11 -5.30
N VAL A 138 -18.33 10.99 -5.04
CA VAL A 138 -17.88 12.03 -5.97
C VAL A 138 -17.07 11.43 -7.13
N THR A 139 -16.25 10.43 -6.84
CA THR A 139 -15.30 9.83 -7.80
C THR A 139 -15.60 8.37 -8.09
N VAL A 140 -16.36 7.70 -7.23
CA VAL A 140 -16.68 6.27 -7.33
C VAL A 140 -18.17 6.05 -7.19
N LYS A 141 -18.72 5.18 -8.04
CA LYS A 141 -20.13 4.75 -7.95
C LYS A 141 -20.21 3.23 -8.07
N SER A 142 -21.08 2.60 -7.30
CA SER A 142 -21.38 1.18 -7.42
C SER A 142 -22.79 0.90 -6.94
N ARG A 143 -23.55 0.12 -7.71
CA ARG A 143 -24.90 -0.28 -7.34
C ARG A 143 -25.15 -1.74 -7.68
N GLY A 144 -25.64 -2.48 -6.69
CA GLY A 144 -26.11 -3.85 -6.89
C GLY A 144 -25.04 -4.93 -6.85
N TYR A 145 -23.76 -4.59 -6.75
CA TYR A 145 -22.70 -5.58 -6.56
C TYR A 145 -22.79 -6.21 -5.17
N ARG A 146 -22.64 -7.51 -5.10
CA ARG A 146 -22.57 -8.27 -3.86
C ARG A 146 -21.66 -9.48 -4.04
N GLN A 147 -20.81 -9.75 -3.06
CA GLN A 147 -20.03 -10.98 -2.95
C GLN A 147 -20.32 -11.68 -1.62
N LEU A 148 -19.91 -12.93 -1.49
CA LEU A 148 -19.99 -13.62 -0.21
C LEU A 148 -19.07 -12.93 0.81
N PRO A 149 -19.48 -12.79 2.07
CA PRO A 149 -18.62 -12.27 3.12
C PRO A 149 -17.44 -13.23 3.37
N LEU A 150 -16.37 -12.71 3.94
CA LEU A 150 -15.30 -13.54 4.50
C LEU A 150 -15.76 -14.04 5.88
N GLU A 151 -15.81 -15.37 6.05
CA GLU A 151 -16.43 -16.00 7.22
C GLU A 151 -15.56 -15.92 8.48
N ASP A 152 -14.23 -15.93 8.36
CA ASP A 152 -13.34 -16.20 9.48
C ASP A 152 -12.51 -15.02 9.99
N SER A 153 -12.40 -13.92 9.24
CA SER A 153 -11.70 -12.71 9.67
C SER A 153 -11.98 -11.53 8.75
N ALA A 154 -11.91 -10.33 9.28
CA ALA A 154 -11.93 -9.13 8.47
C ALA A 154 -10.67 -9.06 7.59
N GLN A 155 -10.84 -8.93 6.28
CA GLN A 155 -9.75 -8.66 5.35
C GLN A 155 -9.18 -7.26 5.62
N PRO A 156 -7.91 -7.11 6.06
CA PRO A 156 -7.35 -5.79 6.30
C PRO A 156 -7.19 -4.99 5.00
N VAL A 157 -7.59 -3.73 5.04
CA VAL A 157 -7.41 -2.78 3.94
C VAL A 157 -6.57 -1.61 4.44
N TYR A 158 -5.36 -1.47 3.90
CA TYR A 158 -4.43 -0.41 4.28
C TYR A 158 -4.41 0.70 3.23
N MET A 159 -4.05 1.90 3.66
CA MET A 159 -4.00 3.07 2.80
C MET A 159 -2.63 3.74 2.83
N ALA A 160 -2.05 3.96 1.65
CA ALA A 160 -0.79 4.69 1.56
C ALA A 160 -1.00 6.20 1.64
N ALA A 161 -0.08 6.85 2.34
CA ALA A 161 -0.10 8.29 2.52
C ALA A 161 1.32 8.84 2.66
N LEU A 162 1.53 10.08 2.21
CA LEU A 162 2.80 10.78 2.36
C LEU A 162 2.68 12.01 3.27
N ARG A 163 1.57 12.77 3.20
CA ARG A 163 1.48 14.05 3.91
C ARG A 163 0.05 14.43 4.28
N GLY A 164 -0.06 15.29 5.31
CA GLY A 164 -1.24 16.06 5.69
C GLY A 164 -2.54 15.25 5.68
N LYS A 165 -3.51 15.73 4.93
CA LYS A 165 -4.87 15.15 4.89
C LYS A 165 -4.93 13.70 4.41
N MET A 166 -3.96 13.24 3.59
CA MET A 166 -3.92 11.83 3.18
C MET A 166 -3.52 10.93 4.35
N LEU A 167 -2.58 11.37 5.22
CA LEU A 167 -2.20 10.67 6.45
C LEU A 167 -3.38 10.59 7.43
N GLU A 168 -4.10 11.71 7.60
CA GLU A 168 -5.30 11.76 8.43
C GLU A 168 -6.37 10.76 7.91
N ALA A 169 -6.66 10.81 6.60
CA ALA A 169 -7.63 9.91 5.99
C ALA A 169 -7.21 8.44 6.06
N ALA A 170 -5.91 8.13 5.89
CA ALA A 170 -5.42 6.77 6.01
C ALA A 170 -5.69 6.20 7.40
N ALA A 171 -5.37 6.94 8.45
CA ALA A 171 -5.64 6.51 9.82
C ALA A 171 -7.14 6.45 10.16
N GLU A 172 -7.94 7.37 9.60
CA GLU A 172 -9.38 7.44 9.84
C GLU A 172 -10.14 6.29 9.16
N PHE A 173 -9.87 6.00 7.89
CA PHE A 173 -10.72 5.15 7.04
C PHE A 173 -10.15 3.76 6.76
N SER A 174 -8.90 3.45 7.10
CA SER A 174 -8.30 2.14 6.85
C SER A 174 -7.81 1.43 8.12
N ASP A 175 -7.39 0.19 7.97
CA ASP A 175 -6.93 -0.65 9.09
C ASP A 175 -5.42 -0.45 9.35
N GLY A 176 -4.69 0.19 8.43
CA GLY A 176 -3.28 0.50 8.59
C GLY A 176 -2.80 1.55 7.60
N VAL A 177 -1.63 2.13 7.86
CA VAL A 177 -1.03 3.20 7.08
C VAL A 177 0.27 2.75 6.45
N ILE A 178 0.44 2.99 5.14
CA ILE A 178 1.67 2.67 4.41
C ILE A 178 2.43 3.95 4.10
N LEU A 179 3.67 4.03 4.58
CA LEU A 179 4.59 5.15 4.38
C LEU A 179 5.73 4.72 3.45
N ASN A 180 6.01 5.52 2.42
CA ASN A 180 7.00 5.19 1.42
C ASN A 180 8.09 6.25 1.31
N LEU A 181 9.36 5.85 1.37
CA LEU A 181 10.55 6.64 1.06
C LEU A 181 10.50 8.06 1.65
N PHE A 182 10.32 8.16 2.94
CA PHE A 182 10.24 9.43 3.66
C PHE A 182 11.55 9.75 4.39
N PRO A 183 11.89 11.04 4.53
CA PRO A 183 13.00 11.47 5.39
C PRO A 183 12.69 11.15 6.86
N LYS A 184 13.66 10.62 7.58
CA LYS A 184 13.52 10.27 9.00
C LYS A 184 12.93 11.43 9.83
N ASP A 185 13.39 12.65 9.56
CA ASP A 185 12.99 13.84 10.32
C ASP A 185 11.54 14.29 10.05
N ALA A 186 10.92 13.80 8.96
CA ALA A 186 9.50 14.03 8.68
C ALA A 186 8.57 13.16 9.54
N LEU A 187 9.07 12.04 10.09
CA LEU A 187 8.24 11.06 10.81
C LEU A 187 7.45 11.67 11.97
N PRO A 188 8.00 12.53 12.86
CA PRO A 188 7.21 13.14 13.93
C PRO A 188 6.02 13.94 13.42
N LYS A 189 6.19 14.71 12.33
CA LYS A 189 5.11 15.46 11.69
C LYS A 189 4.08 14.56 11.04
N MET A 190 4.51 13.48 10.40
CA MET A 190 3.62 12.46 9.82
C MET A 190 2.78 11.79 10.90
N MET A 191 3.39 11.41 12.04
CA MET A 191 2.72 10.79 13.17
C MET A 191 1.65 11.69 13.82
N GLN A 192 1.85 13.02 13.84
CA GLN A 192 0.82 13.95 14.30
C GLN A 192 -0.45 13.89 13.44
N HIS A 193 -0.31 13.83 12.12
CA HIS A 193 -1.46 13.69 11.22
C HIS A 193 -2.14 12.33 11.35
N ILE A 194 -1.37 11.25 11.47
CA ILE A 194 -1.91 9.90 11.73
C ILE A 194 -2.73 9.89 13.02
N LYS A 195 -2.21 10.49 14.09
CA LYS A 195 -2.92 10.63 15.37
C LYS A 195 -4.25 11.36 15.22
N VAL A 196 -4.28 12.48 14.50
CA VAL A 196 -5.52 13.24 14.22
C VAL A 196 -6.56 12.38 13.51
N GLY A 197 -6.15 11.60 12.51
CA GLY A 197 -7.05 10.70 11.79
C GLY A 197 -7.56 9.56 12.68
N ALA A 198 -6.69 8.97 13.50
CA ALA A 198 -7.05 7.95 14.47
C ALA A 198 -8.10 8.44 15.47
N GLU A 199 -7.86 9.62 16.06
CA GLU A 199 -8.78 10.24 17.02
C GLU A 199 -10.18 10.49 16.42
N ARG A 200 -10.26 10.93 15.14
CA ARG A 200 -11.54 11.10 14.44
C ARG A 200 -12.32 9.80 14.29
N ALA A 201 -11.61 8.69 14.13
CA ALA A 201 -12.20 7.36 14.02
C ALA A 201 -12.43 6.68 15.38
N GLY A 202 -12.12 7.32 16.50
CA GLY A 202 -12.16 6.72 17.82
C GLY A 202 -11.15 5.59 18.04
N LYS A 203 -10.08 5.54 17.22
CA LYS A 203 -8.98 4.57 17.32
C LYS A 203 -7.86 5.13 18.19
N ARG A 204 -7.15 4.27 18.88
CA ARG A 204 -5.90 4.63 19.55
C ARG A 204 -4.76 4.54 18.54
N LEU A 205 -3.78 5.43 18.64
CA LEU A 205 -2.63 5.45 17.72
C LEU A 205 -1.85 4.11 17.75
N GLU A 206 -1.72 3.53 18.92
CA GLU A 206 -1.03 2.25 19.12
C GLU A 206 -1.75 1.02 18.54
N ASP A 207 -3.00 1.17 18.10
CA ASP A 207 -3.77 0.10 17.43
C ASP A 207 -3.67 0.17 15.91
N ILE A 208 -3.09 1.26 15.37
CA ILE A 208 -2.88 1.42 13.93
C ILE A 208 -1.54 0.83 13.54
N GLU A 209 -1.55 -0.14 12.65
CA GLU A 209 -0.32 -0.65 12.07
C GLU A 209 0.24 0.33 11.04
N ILE A 210 1.55 0.62 11.14
CA ILE A 210 2.24 1.52 10.23
C ILE A 210 3.34 0.74 9.52
N VAL A 211 3.20 0.61 8.21
CA VAL A 211 4.18 -0.04 7.34
C VAL A 211 5.10 1.02 6.77
N CYS A 212 6.39 0.90 7.04
CA CYS A 212 7.42 1.83 6.58
C CYS A 212 8.32 1.15 5.54
N ARG A 213 8.38 1.69 4.34
CA ARG A 213 9.30 1.23 3.31
C ARG A 213 10.57 2.07 3.30
N HIS A 214 11.71 1.41 3.44
CA HIS A 214 13.02 2.01 3.39
C HIS A 214 13.90 1.31 2.35
N GLN A 215 14.79 2.09 1.71
CA GLN A 215 15.87 1.52 0.92
C GLN A 215 17.04 1.22 1.85
N VAL A 216 17.48 -0.03 1.86
CA VAL A 216 18.62 -0.48 2.66
C VAL A 216 19.71 -1.01 1.73
N VAL A 217 20.94 -0.53 1.92
CA VAL A 217 22.12 -1.02 1.21
C VAL A 217 23.17 -1.41 2.24
N VAL A 218 23.57 -2.67 2.22
CA VAL A 218 24.69 -3.16 3.05
C VAL A 218 25.96 -2.96 2.26
N THR A 219 26.89 -2.14 2.78
CA THR A 219 28.09 -1.75 2.06
C THR A 219 29.17 -1.24 3.01
N ASP A 220 30.43 -1.45 2.65
CA ASP A 220 31.60 -0.84 3.28
C ASP A 220 31.93 0.52 2.64
N ASP A 221 31.45 0.81 1.43
CA ASP A 221 31.61 2.08 0.73
C ASP A 221 30.31 2.91 0.80
N VAL A 222 30.14 3.62 1.91
CA VAL A 222 28.97 4.45 2.18
C VAL A 222 28.88 5.64 1.22
N ALA A 223 30.02 6.22 0.80
CA ALA A 223 30.03 7.41 -0.07
C ALA A 223 29.49 7.07 -1.46
N SER A 224 30.08 6.08 -2.11
CA SER A 224 29.65 5.61 -3.44
C SER A 224 28.21 5.12 -3.43
N SER A 225 27.81 4.40 -2.38
CA SER A 225 26.42 3.92 -2.24
C SER A 225 25.40 5.06 -2.11
N ARG A 226 25.75 6.13 -1.38
CA ARG A 226 24.90 7.34 -1.31
C ARG A 226 24.75 8.03 -2.66
N ASP A 227 25.82 8.13 -3.44
CA ASP A 227 25.77 8.77 -4.76
C ASP A 227 24.94 7.94 -5.75
N MET A 228 25.10 6.61 -5.71
CA MET A 228 24.26 5.70 -6.49
C MET A 228 22.76 5.84 -6.14
N ILE A 229 22.44 5.87 -4.84
CA ILE A 229 21.06 6.06 -4.37
C ILE A 229 20.53 7.42 -4.81
N ARG A 230 21.28 8.52 -4.65
CA ARG A 230 20.88 9.85 -5.10
C ARG A 230 20.56 9.86 -6.59
N ALA A 231 21.45 9.30 -7.42
CA ALA A 231 21.25 9.23 -8.85
C ALA A 231 20.00 8.40 -9.21
N GLY A 232 19.79 7.26 -8.56
CA GLY A 232 18.65 6.38 -8.80
C GLY A 232 17.30 6.99 -8.38
N PHE A 233 17.29 7.79 -7.31
CA PHE A 233 16.05 8.40 -6.79
C PHE A 233 15.79 9.82 -7.29
N ALA A 234 16.75 10.49 -7.89
CA ALA A 234 16.58 11.86 -8.40
C ALA A 234 15.36 12.01 -9.33
N PRO A 235 15.12 11.14 -10.34
CA PRO A 235 13.92 11.22 -11.18
C PRO A 235 12.62 11.01 -10.40
N TYR A 236 12.67 10.18 -9.36
CA TYR A 236 11.51 9.87 -8.52
C TYR A 236 11.12 11.09 -7.66
N TYR A 237 12.08 11.72 -7.02
CA TYR A 237 11.88 12.91 -6.21
C TYR A 237 11.55 14.16 -7.05
N ALA A 238 11.92 14.20 -8.32
CA ALA A 238 11.50 15.24 -9.26
C ALA A 238 10.01 15.17 -9.64
N THR A 239 9.31 14.07 -9.31
CA THR A 239 7.86 14.02 -9.57
C THR A 239 7.10 14.99 -8.67
N PRO A 240 6.01 15.63 -9.16
CA PRO A 240 5.28 16.65 -8.39
C PRO A 240 4.82 16.19 -7.00
N VAL A 241 4.44 14.93 -6.86
CA VAL A 241 3.95 14.39 -5.58
C VAL A 241 5.05 14.28 -4.55
N TYR A 242 6.27 13.82 -4.92
CA TYR A 242 7.39 13.70 -4.01
C TYR A 242 8.10 15.03 -3.77
N ASN A 243 8.21 15.87 -4.78
CA ASN A 243 8.71 17.24 -4.60
C ASN A 243 7.86 18.00 -3.58
N ALA A 244 6.54 18.01 -3.75
CA ALA A 244 5.63 18.63 -2.79
C ALA A 244 5.65 17.94 -1.40
N PHE A 245 5.98 16.66 -1.32
CA PHE A 245 6.17 15.97 -0.04
C PHE A 245 7.46 16.43 0.65
N LEU A 246 8.57 16.52 -0.07
CA LEU A 246 9.85 16.97 0.49
C LEU A 246 9.76 18.43 0.98
N SER A 247 9.15 19.33 0.20
CA SER A 247 8.89 20.72 0.64
C SER A 247 8.04 20.75 1.91
N TRP A 248 6.96 19.96 1.96
CA TRP A 248 6.14 19.83 3.16
C TRP A 248 6.91 19.28 4.36
N ALA A 249 7.88 18.38 4.13
CA ALA A 249 8.75 17.80 5.16
C ALA A 249 9.84 18.80 5.64
N GLY A 250 10.01 19.96 4.99
CA GLY A 250 11.00 20.97 5.34
C GLY A 250 12.30 20.90 4.53
N TYR A 251 12.29 20.18 3.43
CA TYR A 251 13.40 20.13 2.48
C TYR A 251 13.07 21.04 1.29
N GLU A 252 13.49 22.28 1.39
CA GLU A 252 13.44 23.25 0.29
C GLU A 252 14.72 23.13 -0.55
N GLU A 253 14.61 23.34 -1.88
CA GLU A 253 15.77 23.40 -2.78
C GLU A 253 16.66 24.62 -2.47
#